data_f78c4d96f87044f54da7a8fa72b92d98
#
_entry.id   f78c4d96f87044f54da7a8fa72b92d98
#
_cell.length_a   1.000
_cell.length_b   1.000
_cell.length_c   1.000
_cell.angle_alpha   90.00
_cell.angle_beta   90.00
_cell.angle_gamma   90.00
#
_symmetry.space_group_name_H-M   'P 1'
#
loop_
_entity.id
_entity.type
_entity.pdbx_description
1 polymer ?
#
loop_
_entity_poly.entity_id
_entity_poly.type
_entity_poly.pdbx_seq_one_letter_code
_entity_poly.pdbx_strand_id
1 'polypeptide(L)'
;MAPQEPYGVISTQNPSRVSYKITIQSTSQTRMFEGSRTISLKDLLERLEKLFSESNLDECDLLWKDEEGDMIPIKMEQDFRVAMKHIGQGQVVKFSLAPKGTENRGN
;
A
#
# COMPACT_ATOMS: atom_id res chain seq x y z
N MET A 1 -3.61 18.24 -31.03
CA MET A 1 -3.73 17.85 -30.68
C MET A 1 -3.82 17.35 -29.82
N ALA A 2 -3.89 17.45 -29.56
CA ALA A 2 -4.16 17.05 -28.63
C ALA A 2 -3.77 16.06 -28.14
N PRO A 3 -3.36 15.71 -28.44
CA PRO A 3 -3.04 14.51 -28.09
C PRO A 3 -2.59 14.32 -26.82
N GLN A 4 -1.98 14.94 -26.34
CA GLN A 4 -1.51 14.64 -25.26
C GLN A 4 -2.31 14.55 -24.25
N GLU A 5 -3.14 15.22 -24.29
CA GLU A 5 -3.94 15.19 -23.29
C GLU A 5 -4.43 13.96 -22.98
N PRO A 6 -4.54 13.18 -23.79
CA PRO A 6 -5.19 11.98 -23.51
C PRO A 6 -4.50 11.24 -22.45
N TYR A 7 -3.25 11.30 -22.40
CA TYR A 7 -2.73 10.43 -21.54
C TYR A 7 -3.01 10.61 -20.22
N GLY A 8 -2.72 11.59 -19.70
CA GLY A 8 -2.86 11.75 -18.32
C GLY A 8 -4.26 11.58 -17.89
N VAL A 9 -5.12 12.09 -18.65
CA VAL A 9 -6.49 12.02 -18.28
C VAL A 9 -6.99 10.62 -18.29
N ILE A 10 -6.61 9.87 -19.28
CA ILE A 10 -7.10 8.54 -19.36
C ILE A 10 -6.70 7.71 -18.20
N SER A 11 -5.46 7.81 -17.78
CA SER A 11 -5.05 6.97 -16.70
C SER A 11 -5.74 7.33 -15.42
N THR A 12 -6.07 8.60 -15.23
CA THR A 12 -6.74 8.97 -14.01
C THR A 12 -8.20 8.62 -14.05
N GLN A 13 -8.71 8.27 -15.21
CA GLN A 13 -10.11 7.95 -15.32
C GLN A 13 -10.42 6.50 -15.02
N ASN A 14 -9.42 5.67 -14.81
CA ASN A 14 -9.68 4.26 -14.58
C ASN A 14 -9.93 4.01 -13.09
N PRO A 15 -11.20 3.88 -12.68
CA PRO A 15 -11.49 3.75 -11.26
C PRO A 15 -11.05 2.45 -10.64
N SER A 16 -10.71 1.46 -11.46
CA SER A 16 -10.28 0.19 -10.90
C SER A 16 -8.78 0.13 -10.68
N ARG A 17 -8.05 1.18 -11.03
CA ARG A 17 -6.60 1.20 -10.85
C ARG A 17 -6.22 2.27 -9.84
N VAL A 18 -5.23 1.96 -9.03
CA VAL A 18 -4.73 2.93 -8.06
C VAL A 18 -3.23 2.79 -7.96
N SER A 19 -2.59 3.78 -7.41
CA SER A 19 -1.17 3.73 -7.12
C SER A 19 -1.01 3.31 -5.67
N TYR A 20 -0.18 2.30 -5.44
CA TYR A 20 0.12 1.86 -4.08
C TYR A 20 1.49 2.40 -3.71
N LYS A 21 1.54 3.16 -2.63
CA LYS A 21 2.77 3.78 -2.15
C LYS A 21 3.17 3.11 -0.86
N ILE A 22 4.34 2.50 -0.85
CA ILE A 22 4.78 1.68 0.28
C ILE A 22 6.08 2.24 0.82
N THR A 23 6.12 2.49 2.11
CA THR A 23 7.31 3.02 2.76
C THR A 23 7.81 2.03 3.79
N ILE A 24 9.11 1.71 3.75
CA ILE A 24 9.73 0.90 4.78
C ILE A 24 10.21 1.87 5.85
N GLN A 25 9.62 1.77 7.04
CA GLN A 25 9.88 2.76 8.07
C GLN A 25 11.32 2.80 8.54
N SER A 26 11.98 1.64 8.61
CA SER A 26 13.33 1.63 9.14
C SER A 26 14.34 2.31 8.23
N THR A 27 14.10 2.33 6.93
CA THR A 27 15.03 2.93 5.99
C THR A 27 14.48 4.16 5.31
N SER A 28 13.21 4.45 5.51
CA SER A 28 12.50 5.51 4.83
C SER A 28 12.44 5.33 3.31
N GLN A 29 12.72 4.12 2.85
CA GLN A 29 12.66 3.85 1.41
C GLN A 29 11.20 3.73 1.00
N THR A 30 10.83 4.40 -0.07
CA THR A 30 9.46 4.40 -0.55
C THR A 30 9.42 3.95 -2.00
N ARG A 31 8.49 3.09 -2.32
CA ARG A 31 8.27 2.64 -3.67
C ARG A 31 6.80 2.69 -4.01
N MET A 32 6.51 2.81 -5.29
CA MET A 32 5.13 2.86 -5.73
C MET A 32 4.94 1.91 -6.89
N PHE A 33 3.75 1.37 -7.01
CA PHE A 33 3.38 0.62 -8.20
C PHE A 33 1.89 0.82 -8.45
N GLU A 34 1.46 0.62 -9.67
CA GLU A 34 0.06 0.70 -10.00
C GLU A 34 -0.52 -0.70 -10.03
N GLY A 35 -1.72 -0.84 -9.56
CA GLY A 35 -2.38 -2.12 -9.54
C GLY A 35 -3.87 -1.99 -9.44
N SER A 36 -4.53 -3.11 -9.41
CA SER A 36 -5.98 -3.15 -9.29
C SER A 36 -6.41 -2.67 -7.91
N ARG A 37 -7.50 -1.94 -7.86
CA ARG A 37 -8.06 -1.52 -6.59
C ARG A 37 -8.59 -2.71 -5.82
N THR A 38 -8.84 -3.84 -6.50
CA THR A 38 -9.36 -5.02 -5.85
C THR A 38 -8.31 -6.12 -5.68
N ILE A 39 -7.05 -5.74 -5.65
CA ILE A 39 -5.97 -6.69 -5.44
C ILE A 39 -6.19 -7.40 -4.10
N SER A 40 -5.78 -8.66 -4.00
CA SER A 40 -5.86 -9.37 -2.74
C SER A 40 -4.63 -9.10 -1.91
N LEU A 41 -4.71 -9.39 -0.62
CA LEU A 41 -3.55 -9.22 0.24
C LEU A 41 -2.40 -10.10 -0.24
N LYS A 42 -2.71 -11.33 -0.65
CA LYS A 42 -1.67 -12.23 -1.12
C LYS A 42 -0.94 -11.63 -2.32
N ASP A 43 -1.71 -11.10 -3.27
CA ASP A 43 -1.09 -10.52 -4.46
C ASP A 43 -0.30 -9.27 -4.11
N LEU A 44 -0.80 -8.48 -3.18
CA LEU A 44 -0.07 -7.29 -2.75
C LEU A 44 1.27 -7.70 -2.14
N LEU A 45 1.26 -8.71 -1.27
CA LEU A 45 2.51 -9.11 -0.63
C LEU A 45 3.49 -9.67 -1.64
N GLU A 46 3.03 -10.36 -2.66
CA GLU A 46 3.92 -10.86 -3.69
C GLU A 46 4.55 -9.72 -4.47
N ARG A 47 3.77 -8.66 -4.71
CA ARG A 47 4.32 -7.50 -5.40
C ARG A 47 5.35 -6.81 -4.53
N LEU A 48 5.10 -6.74 -3.23
CA LEU A 48 6.04 -6.08 -2.33
C LEU A 48 7.35 -6.86 -2.25
N GLU A 49 7.30 -8.18 -2.32
CA GLU A 49 8.52 -8.94 -2.30
C GLU A 49 9.39 -8.64 -3.51
N LYS A 50 8.76 -8.39 -4.65
CA LYS A 50 9.52 -8.05 -5.82
C LYS A 50 10.06 -6.63 -5.78
N LEU A 51 9.25 -5.71 -5.25
CA LEU A 51 9.67 -4.33 -5.18
C LEU A 51 10.82 -4.12 -4.19
N PHE A 52 10.78 -4.85 -3.09
CA PHE A 52 11.77 -4.70 -2.05
C PHE A 52 12.57 -5.98 -1.90
N SER A 53 13.08 -6.49 -3.01
CA SER A 53 13.73 -7.78 -3.01
C SER A 53 14.96 -7.83 -2.12
N GLU A 54 15.53 -6.68 -1.81
CA GLU A 54 16.70 -6.66 -0.94
C GLU A 54 16.32 -6.56 0.53
N SER A 55 15.04 -6.46 0.83
CA SER A 55 14.60 -6.33 2.20
C SER A 55 14.00 -7.64 2.68
N ASN A 56 14.07 -7.85 3.98
CA ASN A 56 13.52 -9.08 4.54
C ASN A 56 12.09 -8.82 4.99
N LEU A 57 11.16 -8.98 4.07
CA LEU A 57 9.77 -8.65 4.38
C LEU A 57 9.15 -9.60 5.37
N ASP A 58 9.72 -10.81 5.52
CA ASP A 58 9.20 -11.74 6.51
C ASP A 58 9.33 -11.20 7.92
N GLU A 59 10.22 -10.26 8.11
CA GLU A 59 10.42 -9.69 9.44
C GLU A 59 9.72 -8.35 9.58
N CYS A 60 8.85 -8.02 8.66
CA CYS A 60 8.12 -6.77 8.71
C CYS A 60 6.64 -7.02 8.80
N ASP A 61 5.94 -6.08 9.42
CA ASP A 61 4.49 -6.07 9.42
C ASP A 61 4.02 -5.02 8.45
N LEU A 62 2.91 -5.30 7.77
CA LEU A 62 2.29 -4.34 6.88
C LEU A 62 1.29 -3.54 7.71
N LEU A 63 1.35 -2.23 7.60
CA LEU A 63 0.53 -1.35 8.41
C LEU A 63 -0.14 -0.30 7.52
N TRP A 64 -1.25 0.23 8.00
CA TRP A 64 -1.85 1.40 7.35
C TRP A 64 -2.17 2.42 8.44
N LYS A 65 -2.21 3.69 8.07
CA LYS A 65 -2.46 4.76 9.02
C LYS A 65 -3.90 5.19 8.89
N ASP A 66 -4.64 5.18 10.00
CA ASP A 66 -6.03 5.57 9.96
C ASP A 66 -6.17 7.08 10.11
N GLU A 67 -7.39 7.55 10.19
CA GLU A 67 -7.66 8.98 10.23
C GLU A 67 -7.12 9.63 11.47
N GLU A 68 -6.94 8.87 12.52
CA GLU A 68 -6.44 9.41 13.77
C GLU A 68 -4.93 9.32 13.89
N GLY A 69 -4.28 8.85 12.84
CA GLY A 69 -2.84 8.74 12.85
C GLY A 69 -2.31 7.46 13.46
N ASP A 70 -3.19 6.52 13.78
CA ASP A 70 -2.76 5.26 14.35
C ASP A 70 -2.32 4.31 13.26
N MET A 71 -1.25 3.56 13.54
CA MET A 71 -0.76 2.57 12.59
C MET A 71 -1.41 1.24 12.93
N ILE A 72 -2.14 0.70 12.00
CA ILE A 72 -2.95 -0.48 12.21
C ILE A 72 -2.38 -1.64 11.41
N PRO A 73 -2.10 -2.77 12.04
CA PRO A 73 -1.47 -3.88 11.33
C PRO A 73 -2.45 -4.62 10.44
N ILE A 74 -1.94 -5.16 9.35
CA ILE A 74 -2.73 -5.95 8.42
C ILE A 74 -2.13 -7.34 8.47
N LYS A 75 -2.86 -8.28 9.09
CA LYS A 75 -2.35 -9.62 9.28
C LYS A 75 -3.11 -10.66 8.48
N MET A 76 -4.26 -10.31 7.98
CA MET A 76 -5.04 -11.26 7.20
C MET A 76 -5.87 -10.50 6.18
N GLU A 77 -6.47 -11.23 5.28
CA GLU A 77 -7.22 -10.61 4.20
C GLU A 77 -8.33 -9.70 4.71
N GLN A 78 -8.96 -10.07 5.81
CA GLN A 78 -10.02 -9.24 6.34
C GLN A 78 -9.50 -7.89 6.79
N ASP A 79 -8.32 -7.86 7.42
CA ASP A 79 -7.71 -6.60 7.83
C ASP A 79 -7.43 -5.73 6.61
N PHE A 80 -6.99 -6.36 5.52
CA PHE A 80 -6.69 -5.63 4.32
C PHE A 80 -7.97 -5.05 3.72
N ARG A 81 -9.06 -5.80 3.78
CA ARG A 81 -10.31 -5.29 3.24
C ARG A 81 -10.80 -4.09 4.03
N VAL A 82 -10.62 -4.12 5.35
CA VAL A 82 -10.99 -2.97 6.16
C VAL A 82 -10.14 -1.77 5.80
N ALA A 83 -8.83 -1.98 5.63
CA ALA A 83 -7.94 -0.89 5.26
C ALA A 83 -8.37 -0.29 3.92
N MET A 84 -8.65 -1.13 2.94
CA MET A 84 -9.03 -0.62 1.61
C MET A 84 -10.36 0.11 1.65
N LYS A 85 -11.24 -0.26 2.59
CA LYS A 85 -12.50 0.45 2.73
C LYS A 85 -12.26 1.86 3.21
N HIS A 86 -11.25 2.06 4.04
CA HIS A 86 -10.95 3.38 4.59
C HIS A 86 -10.01 4.19 3.71
N ILE A 87 -8.98 3.58 3.16
CA ILE A 87 -7.99 4.34 2.42
C ILE A 87 -7.94 4.00 0.95
N GLY A 88 -8.72 3.04 0.50
CA GLY A 88 -8.65 2.60 -0.89
C GLY A 88 -9.47 3.41 -1.87
N GLN A 89 -10.13 4.48 -1.39
CA GLN A 89 -10.98 5.27 -2.25
C GLN A 89 -10.23 6.30 -3.06
N GLY A 90 -9.05 6.66 -2.65
CA GLY A 90 -8.29 7.67 -3.36
C GLY A 90 -7.52 7.09 -4.53
N GLN A 91 -6.71 7.90 -5.13
CA GLN A 91 -5.88 7.47 -6.23
C GLN A 91 -4.53 6.97 -5.78
N VAL A 92 -4.16 7.26 -4.56
CA VAL A 92 -2.92 6.75 -3.96
C VAL A 92 -3.27 6.09 -2.65
N VAL A 93 -2.93 4.81 -2.52
CA VAL A 93 -3.19 4.06 -1.30
C VAL A 93 -1.85 3.85 -0.62
N LYS A 94 -1.74 4.26 0.63
CA LYS A 94 -0.45 4.27 1.33
C LYS A 94 -0.39 3.19 2.39
N PHE A 95 0.70 2.43 2.37
CA PHE A 95 0.96 1.42 3.39
C PHE A 95 2.38 1.60 3.89
N SER A 96 2.66 1.03 5.04
CA SER A 96 4.01 1.07 5.62
C SER A 96 4.44 -0.33 5.98
N LEU A 97 5.74 -0.57 5.92
CA LEU A 97 6.33 -1.81 6.40
C LEU A 97 7.22 -1.46 7.59
N ALA A 98 7.02 -2.12 8.69
CA ALA A 98 7.78 -1.84 9.89
C ALA A 98 8.25 -3.15 10.50
N PRO A 99 9.32 -3.15 11.27
CA PRO A 99 9.79 -4.38 11.90
C PRO A 99 8.70 -4.97 12.77
N LYS A 100 8.62 -6.29 12.81
CA LYS A 100 7.62 -6.93 13.60
C LYS A 100 7.69 -6.49 15.05
N GLY A 101 6.53 -6.36 15.64
CA GLY A 101 6.45 -5.90 17.01
C GLY A 101 6.25 -4.41 17.15
N THR A 102 6.39 -3.66 16.06
CA THR A 102 6.25 -2.21 16.14
C THR A 102 4.86 -1.81 16.60
N GLU A 103 3.86 -2.52 16.13
CA GLU A 103 2.50 -2.14 16.47
C GLU A 103 2.19 -2.46 17.94
N ASN A 104 3.02 -3.24 18.60
CA ASN A 104 2.76 -3.57 19.99
C ASN A 104 3.43 -2.64 20.94
N ARG A 105 4.15 -1.65 20.41
CA ARG A 105 4.82 -0.85 21.27
C ARG A 105 3.93 0.00 22.02
N GLY A 106 4.09 0.28 23.14
CA GLY A 106 3.20 1.09 23.89
C GLY A 106 2.14 0.29 24.61
N ASN A 107 2.12 -0.96 24.40
CA ASN A 107 1.13 -1.75 25.09
C ASN A 107 1.60 -2.33 26.34
#